data_660091473bf6fedd1285503ac62de07c
#
_entry.id   660091473bf6fedd1285503ac62de07c
#
_cell.length_a   1.000
_cell.length_b   1.000
_cell.length_c   1.000
_cell.angle_alpha   90.00
_cell.angle_beta   90.00
_cell.angle_gamma   90.00
#
_symmetry.space_group_name_H-M   'P 1'
#
loop_
_entity.id
_entity.type
_entity.pdbx_description
1 polymer ?
#
loop_
_entity_poly.entity_id
_entity_poly.type
_entity_poly.pdbx_seq_one_letter_code
_entity_poly.pdbx_strand_id
1 'polypeptide(L)'
;MPDETVVTVPPATVQRRRIRFGRRTLIAALAVVVLIVIVVMVATGVLGGGGSSPGTADNAIATGVTRIEERSLSSQTQVSATLGYTDPTTIVVPAGTAPSNLQQAQQTVATDQGMLQGAQATLASDTATLAQLRAALTAARAKEVVDCRGSNAAASSSASGGSAGGGSGSTPCASDEQTVSTDEQGETQAAAKVTADQSQVSSAERGLAAAQSALAADESSGSIYGQASAFTALPAVGKIVTRGESLYSISGQPVVLFYGPVAAWRAFLPGMSAGRDIGELNRNLEALGYEHGPVGDSFTSATSAAIDALQSAHGLTQTGQLLLGSIVFEPGAVRVTAVTPTIGATVQPGPVLSVTSTRRQVTIALDAAQQSQLKVGDPVVITLPDNSTTPGRVSYVGTVATTPSSDQGGGGGGGSGTPTIEVDVTPSNPAATGHLDQAPVNVSITTASVKRALVVPVNALLALANGGYALEEIGAGGAHRLVAVDLGLFDDQDGLVQVTGSGLAAGQRVVVPSE
;
A
#
# COMPACT_ATOMS: atom_id res chain seq x y z
N MET A 1 -19.50 -44.13 -31.56
CA MET A 1 -18.76 -44.22 -32.81
C MET A 1 -19.41 -43.28 -33.81
N PRO A 2 -18.73 -42.26 -34.33
CA PRO A 2 -17.51 -42.32 -35.14
C PRO A 2 -16.38 -41.45 -34.50
N ASP A 3 -15.28 -41.85 -34.61
CA ASP A 3 -13.94 -41.61 -35.14
C ASP A 3 -13.63 -40.12 -35.39
N GLU A 4 -12.78 -39.53 -34.50
CA GLU A 4 -12.23 -38.19 -34.63
C GLU A 4 -10.70 -38.31 -34.85
N THR A 5 -10.32 -38.15 -36.08
CA THR A 5 -8.94 -38.10 -36.58
C THR A 5 -8.23 -36.85 -36.07
N VAL A 6 -7.22 -37.08 -35.21
CA VAL A 6 -6.28 -36.04 -34.76
C VAL A 6 -5.31 -35.75 -35.90
N VAL A 7 -5.39 -34.53 -36.46
CA VAL A 7 -4.41 -33.99 -37.41
C VAL A 7 -3.25 -33.37 -36.63
N THR A 8 -2.11 -34.06 -36.61
CA THR A 8 -0.85 -33.56 -36.09
C THR A 8 -0.16 -32.69 -37.14
N VAL A 9 0.05 -31.41 -36.88
CA VAL A 9 0.84 -30.48 -37.68
C VAL A 9 2.30 -30.56 -37.21
N PRO A 10 3.29 -30.86 -38.10
CA PRO A 10 4.72 -30.87 -37.72
C PRO A 10 5.27 -29.45 -37.62
N PRO A 11 6.28 -29.21 -36.75
CA PRO A 11 6.91 -27.90 -36.58
C PRO A 11 7.79 -27.53 -37.77
N ALA A 12 7.67 -26.30 -38.23
CA ALA A 12 8.47 -25.70 -39.27
C ALA A 12 9.95 -25.54 -38.83
N THR A 13 10.83 -26.27 -39.49
CA THR A 13 12.28 -26.14 -39.36
C THR A 13 12.78 -24.90 -40.09
N VAL A 14 13.21 -23.87 -39.34
CA VAL A 14 13.92 -22.72 -39.88
C VAL A 14 15.36 -23.13 -40.22
N GLN A 15 15.64 -23.34 -41.49
CA GLN A 15 17.01 -23.60 -42.02
C GLN A 15 17.80 -22.28 -42.03
N ARG A 16 18.67 -22.06 -41.05
CA ARG A 16 19.71 -21.03 -41.11
C ARG A 16 20.80 -21.43 -42.12
N ARG A 17 20.78 -20.82 -43.30
CA ARG A 17 21.91 -20.89 -44.27
C ARG A 17 23.13 -20.19 -43.62
N ARG A 18 24.10 -20.97 -43.15
CA ARG A 18 25.46 -20.48 -42.83
C ARG A 18 26.22 -20.32 -44.13
N ILE A 19 26.49 -19.08 -44.55
CA ILE A 19 27.42 -18.76 -45.64
C ILE A 19 28.82 -18.95 -45.07
N ARG A 20 29.51 -20.01 -45.49
CA ARG A 20 30.94 -20.23 -45.20
C ARG A 20 31.73 -19.42 -46.21
N PHE A 21 32.28 -18.29 -45.83
CA PHE A 21 33.32 -17.61 -46.60
C PHE A 21 34.63 -18.40 -46.47
N GLY A 22 35.13 -18.88 -47.57
CA GLY A 22 36.38 -19.64 -47.63
C GLY A 22 37.58 -18.71 -47.34
N ARG A 23 38.57 -19.25 -46.62
CA ARG A 23 39.83 -18.56 -46.24
C ARG A 23 40.59 -17.91 -47.43
N ARG A 24 40.31 -18.32 -48.68
CA ARG A 24 40.90 -17.76 -49.90
C ARG A 24 40.33 -16.41 -50.34
N THR A 25 39.07 -16.11 -50.01
CA THR A 25 38.44 -14.82 -50.31
C THR A 25 38.87 -13.72 -49.32
N LEU A 26 39.22 -14.07 -48.09
CA LEU A 26 39.74 -13.14 -47.09
C LEU A 26 41.16 -12.68 -47.41
N ILE A 27 42.02 -13.59 -47.93
CA ILE A 27 43.38 -13.27 -48.32
C ILE A 27 43.41 -12.38 -49.59
N ALA A 28 42.49 -12.59 -50.53
CA ALA A 28 42.38 -11.77 -51.73
C ALA A 28 41.90 -10.33 -51.39
N ALA A 29 40.97 -10.18 -50.44
CA ALA A 29 40.50 -8.85 -49.99
C ALA A 29 41.59 -8.07 -49.24
N LEU A 30 42.41 -8.75 -48.44
CA LEU A 30 43.53 -8.12 -47.71
C LEU A 30 44.64 -7.65 -48.68
N ALA A 31 44.94 -8.44 -49.72
CA ALA A 31 45.92 -8.06 -50.75
C ALA A 31 45.51 -6.83 -51.56
N VAL A 32 44.21 -6.67 -51.86
CA VAL A 32 43.67 -5.49 -52.55
C VAL A 32 43.75 -4.25 -51.68
N VAL A 33 43.46 -4.35 -50.37
CA VAL A 33 43.57 -3.22 -49.44
C VAL A 33 45.03 -2.77 -49.27
N VAL A 34 45.97 -3.70 -49.17
CA VAL A 34 47.41 -3.37 -49.09
C VAL A 34 47.90 -2.69 -50.37
N LEU A 35 47.41 -3.12 -51.53
CA LEU A 35 47.78 -2.53 -52.81
C LEU A 35 47.23 -1.12 -52.98
N ILE A 36 46.02 -0.85 -52.50
CA ILE A 36 45.40 0.48 -52.47
C ILE A 36 46.17 1.42 -51.52
N VAL A 37 46.59 0.94 -50.36
CA VAL A 37 47.40 1.73 -49.40
C VAL A 37 48.76 2.09 -50.00
N ILE A 38 49.41 1.18 -50.72
CA ILE A 38 50.69 1.47 -51.39
C ILE A 38 50.50 2.46 -52.54
N VAL A 39 49.43 2.37 -53.32
CA VAL A 39 49.14 3.34 -54.41
C VAL A 39 48.83 4.72 -53.84
N VAL A 40 48.12 4.82 -52.73
CA VAL A 40 47.84 6.08 -52.04
C VAL A 40 49.14 6.68 -51.45
N MET A 41 50.03 5.87 -50.87
CA MET A 41 51.33 6.33 -50.38
C MET A 41 52.24 6.85 -51.50
N VAL A 42 52.21 6.29 -52.69
CA VAL A 42 53.01 6.77 -53.85
C VAL A 42 52.37 8.00 -54.48
N ALA A 43 51.05 8.11 -54.46
CA ALA A 43 50.31 9.27 -55.00
C ALA A 43 50.41 10.53 -54.11
N THR A 44 50.68 10.38 -52.80
CA THR A 44 50.82 11.46 -51.85
C THR A 44 52.23 12.03 -51.67
N GLY A 45 53.19 11.56 -52.45
CA GLY A 45 54.51 12.20 -52.55
C GLY A 45 55.41 12.06 -51.29
N VAL A 46 55.25 11.03 -50.48
CA VAL A 46 56.00 10.85 -49.21
C VAL A 46 57.44 10.36 -49.41
N LEU A 47 57.90 10.16 -50.68
CA LEU A 47 59.27 9.76 -50.99
C LEU A 47 59.94 10.79 -51.93
N GLY A 48 60.19 11.97 -51.40
CA GLY A 48 60.98 12.96 -52.09
C GLY A 48 61.88 13.73 -51.12
N GLY A 49 63.10 13.27 -50.94
CA GLY A 49 64.08 13.93 -50.11
C GLY A 49 64.65 15.18 -50.77
N GLY A 50 64.78 16.24 -50.01
CA GLY A 50 65.51 17.45 -50.38
C GLY A 50 65.80 18.26 -49.11
N GLY A 51 67.08 18.28 -48.71
CA GLY A 51 67.54 18.97 -47.52
C GLY A 51 67.50 20.46 -47.63
N SER A 52 67.30 21.11 -46.50
CA SER A 52 67.82 22.48 -46.23
C SER A 52 67.62 22.85 -44.77
N SER A 53 68.68 23.35 -44.17
CA SER A 53 68.87 24.29 -43.05
C SER A 53 67.96 24.27 -41.79
N PRO A 54 68.53 24.43 -40.59
CA PRO A 54 67.77 24.49 -39.34
C PRO A 54 67.15 25.88 -39.21
N GLY A 55 65.95 26.03 -39.72
CA GLY A 55 65.03 27.09 -39.34
C GLY A 55 64.20 26.59 -38.19
N THR A 56 64.00 27.43 -37.20
CA THR A 56 63.07 27.26 -36.10
C THR A 56 61.83 26.47 -36.54
N ALA A 57 61.59 25.32 -35.87
CA ALA A 57 60.39 24.52 -36.09
C ALA A 57 59.16 25.37 -35.73
N ASP A 58 58.56 25.92 -36.77
CA ASP A 58 57.22 26.45 -36.68
C ASP A 58 56.32 25.24 -36.41
N ASN A 59 55.75 25.17 -35.21
CA ASN A 59 54.77 24.14 -34.84
C ASN A 59 53.54 24.39 -35.73
N ALA A 60 53.43 23.64 -36.81
CA ALA A 60 52.35 23.73 -37.81
C ALA A 60 51.01 23.13 -37.27
N ILE A 61 50.67 23.38 -36.03
CA ILE A 61 49.31 23.24 -35.55
C ILE A 61 48.63 24.57 -35.84
N ALA A 62 47.71 24.57 -36.80
CA ALA A 62 46.91 25.74 -37.09
C ALA A 62 46.24 26.20 -35.79
N THR A 63 46.43 27.46 -35.43
CA THR A 63 45.86 28.05 -34.23
C THR A 63 44.68 28.96 -34.61
N GLY A 64 43.54 28.76 -33.92
CA GLY A 64 42.37 29.64 -33.97
C GLY A 64 42.46 30.71 -32.90
N VAL A 65 41.54 31.66 -32.94
CA VAL A 65 41.43 32.72 -31.94
C VAL A 65 39.99 32.73 -31.42
N THR A 66 39.83 32.67 -30.13
CA THR A 66 38.54 32.86 -29.44
C THR A 66 38.59 34.08 -28.52
N ARG A 67 37.48 34.48 -27.93
CA ARG A 67 37.41 35.54 -26.95
C ARG A 67 37.05 35.03 -25.58
N ILE A 68 37.61 35.65 -24.56
CA ILE A 68 37.15 35.50 -23.19
C ILE A 68 35.74 36.08 -23.11
N GLU A 69 34.77 35.26 -22.70
CA GLU A 69 33.38 35.71 -22.53
C GLU A 69 33.04 35.83 -21.04
N GLU A 70 32.17 36.77 -20.71
CA GLU A 70 31.53 36.82 -19.38
C GLU A 70 30.14 36.20 -19.50
N ARG A 71 29.96 35.03 -18.91
CA ARG A 71 28.65 34.31 -18.91
C ARG A 71 28.44 33.53 -17.62
N SER A 72 27.19 33.07 -17.40
CA SER A 72 26.93 32.10 -16.34
C SER A 72 27.47 30.76 -16.75
N LEU A 73 28.11 30.09 -15.80
CA LEU A 73 28.64 28.73 -15.95
C LEU A 73 28.02 27.82 -14.90
N SER A 74 27.70 26.59 -15.28
CA SER A 74 27.17 25.59 -14.35
C SER A 74 27.88 24.26 -14.56
N SER A 75 28.31 23.65 -13.47
CA SER A 75 28.75 22.25 -13.49
C SER A 75 27.54 21.34 -13.31
N GLN A 76 27.42 20.33 -14.13
CA GLN A 76 26.32 19.39 -14.09
C GLN A 76 26.84 17.96 -13.99
N THR A 77 26.20 17.18 -13.11
CA THR A 77 26.43 15.74 -13.01
C THR A 77 25.20 15.03 -13.57
N GLN A 78 25.41 14.12 -14.52
CA GLN A 78 24.34 13.29 -15.05
C GLN A 78 24.21 12.02 -14.23
N VAL A 79 22.97 11.69 -13.81
CA VAL A 79 22.64 10.47 -13.09
C VAL A 79 21.47 9.78 -13.78
N SER A 80 21.52 8.45 -13.78
CA SER A 80 20.40 7.63 -14.28
C SER A 80 19.29 7.62 -13.25
N ALA A 81 18.05 7.68 -13.72
CA ALA A 81 16.86 7.76 -12.89
C ALA A 81 15.68 7.01 -13.53
N THR A 82 14.63 6.82 -12.77
CA THR A 82 13.39 6.21 -13.25
C THR A 82 12.25 7.19 -13.15
N LEU A 83 11.60 7.45 -14.27
CA LEU A 83 10.37 8.24 -14.33
C LEU A 83 9.17 7.34 -14.00
N GLY A 84 8.39 7.71 -13.00
CA GLY A 84 7.21 6.97 -12.57
C GLY A 84 6.15 7.89 -11.95
N TYR A 85 5.49 7.36 -10.93
CA TYR A 85 4.48 8.06 -10.14
C TYR A 85 4.78 7.92 -8.65
N THR A 86 4.32 8.88 -7.84
CA THR A 86 4.53 8.87 -6.38
C THR A 86 3.64 7.86 -5.67
N ASP A 87 3.96 7.62 -4.39
CA ASP A 87 3.12 6.91 -3.43
C ASP A 87 2.70 5.51 -3.90
N PRO A 88 3.64 4.60 -4.20
CA PRO A 88 3.27 3.23 -4.51
C PRO A 88 2.66 2.57 -3.27
N THR A 89 1.47 1.98 -3.43
CA THR A 89 0.75 1.28 -2.36
C THR A 89 0.08 0.01 -2.90
N THR A 90 -0.32 -0.87 -1.98
CA THR A 90 -1.00 -2.11 -2.33
C THR A 90 -2.38 -2.12 -1.72
N ILE A 91 -3.40 -2.22 -2.56
CA ILE A 91 -4.78 -2.42 -2.14
C ILE A 91 -4.97 -3.90 -1.83
N VAL A 92 -5.48 -4.17 -0.64
CA VAL A 92 -5.71 -5.52 -0.14
C VAL A 92 -7.20 -5.77 0.10
N VAL A 93 -7.62 -7.03 -0.06
CA VAL A 93 -8.89 -7.48 0.53
C VAL A 93 -8.67 -7.61 2.02
N PRO A 94 -9.42 -6.86 2.87
CA PRO A 94 -9.26 -6.95 4.32
C PRO A 94 -9.75 -8.31 4.83
N ALA A 95 -9.17 -8.83 5.92
CA ALA A 95 -9.74 -9.97 6.63
C ALA A 95 -11.05 -9.55 7.31
N GLY A 96 -12.09 -10.36 7.15
CA GLY A 96 -13.40 -10.06 7.74
C GLY A 96 -14.26 -11.32 7.90
N THR A 97 -15.36 -11.18 8.64
CA THR A 97 -16.33 -12.26 8.89
C THR A 97 -17.20 -12.48 7.66
N ALA A 98 -17.20 -13.70 7.14
CA ALA A 98 -18.01 -14.06 5.99
C ALA A 98 -19.52 -13.95 6.30
N PRO A 99 -20.38 -13.60 5.32
CA PRO A 99 -21.82 -13.50 5.52
C PRO A 99 -22.47 -14.79 6.09
N SER A 100 -21.94 -15.96 5.72
CA SER A 100 -22.41 -17.24 6.28
C SER A 100 -22.16 -17.37 7.79
N ASN A 101 -21.01 -16.88 8.27
CA ASN A 101 -20.67 -16.92 9.69
C ASN A 101 -21.54 -15.94 10.48
N LEU A 102 -21.83 -14.77 9.91
CA LEU A 102 -22.75 -13.82 10.51
C LEU A 102 -24.16 -14.40 10.67
N GLN A 103 -24.67 -15.10 9.65
CA GLN A 103 -25.95 -15.81 9.74
C GLN A 103 -25.94 -16.89 10.83
N GLN A 104 -24.85 -17.64 10.95
CA GLN A 104 -24.69 -18.65 12.00
C GLN A 104 -24.67 -18.00 13.40
N ALA A 105 -23.98 -16.89 13.59
CA ALA A 105 -23.98 -16.16 14.86
C ALA A 105 -25.39 -15.66 15.23
N GLN A 106 -26.15 -15.13 14.26
CA GLN A 106 -27.56 -14.75 14.46
C GLN A 106 -28.45 -15.93 14.87
N GLN A 107 -28.26 -17.10 14.25
CA GLN A 107 -28.98 -18.33 14.63
C GLN A 107 -28.63 -18.78 16.05
N THR A 108 -27.38 -18.65 16.46
CA THR A 108 -26.93 -18.96 17.82
C THR A 108 -27.65 -18.07 18.84
N VAL A 109 -27.69 -16.75 18.61
CA VAL A 109 -28.43 -15.79 19.47
C VAL A 109 -29.90 -16.15 19.56
N ALA A 110 -30.56 -16.49 18.45
CA ALA A 110 -31.97 -16.89 18.43
C ALA A 110 -32.20 -18.21 19.23
N THR A 111 -31.29 -19.17 19.14
CA THR A 111 -31.32 -20.42 19.89
C THR A 111 -31.18 -20.17 21.40
N ASP A 112 -30.20 -19.33 21.80
CA ASP A 112 -29.98 -18.99 23.21
C ASP A 112 -31.14 -18.18 23.81
N GLN A 113 -31.78 -17.32 23.02
CA GLN A 113 -33.02 -16.65 23.42
C GLN A 113 -34.15 -17.67 23.70
N GLY A 114 -34.30 -18.64 22.84
CA GLY A 114 -35.26 -19.76 23.03
C GLY A 114 -34.97 -20.56 24.30
N MET A 115 -33.72 -20.90 24.56
CA MET A 115 -33.29 -21.60 25.78
C MET A 115 -33.59 -20.76 27.04
N LEU A 116 -33.32 -19.46 27.02
CA LEU A 116 -33.63 -18.57 28.14
C LEU A 116 -35.14 -18.51 28.40
N GLN A 117 -35.96 -18.36 27.37
CA GLN A 117 -37.43 -18.36 27.51
C GLN A 117 -37.94 -19.70 28.09
N GLY A 118 -37.39 -20.84 27.64
CA GLY A 118 -37.72 -22.15 28.19
C GLY A 118 -37.39 -22.30 29.68
N ALA A 119 -36.17 -21.87 30.06
CA ALA A 119 -35.72 -21.89 31.45
C ALA A 119 -36.58 -20.98 32.35
N GLN A 120 -36.93 -19.81 31.87
CA GLN A 120 -37.81 -18.87 32.58
C GLN A 120 -39.23 -19.44 32.76
N ALA A 121 -39.78 -20.11 31.74
CA ALA A 121 -41.09 -20.75 31.83
C ALA A 121 -41.09 -21.92 32.87
N THR A 122 -40.00 -22.73 32.88
CA THR A 122 -39.83 -23.80 33.87
C THR A 122 -39.76 -23.23 35.30
N LEU A 123 -38.92 -22.22 35.51
CA LEU A 123 -38.80 -21.54 36.79
C LEU A 123 -40.17 -20.97 37.28
N ALA A 124 -40.93 -20.34 36.38
CA ALA A 124 -42.26 -19.80 36.72
C ALA A 124 -43.21 -20.94 37.14
N SER A 125 -43.26 -22.09 36.45
CA SER A 125 -44.04 -23.25 36.76
C SER A 125 -43.69 -23.83 38.14
N ASP A 126 -42.40 -24.02 38.39
CA ASP A 126 -41.90 -24.63 39.62
C ASP A 126 -42.05 -23.66 40.82
N THR A 127 -41.92 -22.38 40.60
CA THR A 127 -42.24 -21.34 41.61
C THR A 127 -43.72 -21.36 41.99
N ALA A 128 -44.63 -21.55 41.01
CA ALA A 128 -46.07 -21.66 41.29
C ALA A 128 -46.36 -22.97 42.08
N THR A 129 -45.71 -24.09 41.72
CA THR A 129 -45.82 -25.34 42.46
C THR A 129 -45.32 -25.23 43.90
N LEU A 130 -44.19 -24.57 44.12
CA LEU A 130 -43.67 -24.28 45.47
C LEU A 130 -44.65 -23.42 46.29
N ALA A 131 -45.28 -22.40 45.68
CA ALA A 131 -46.27 -21.56 46.35
C ALA A 131 -47.50 -22.41 46.78
N GLN A 132 -47.98 -23.31 45.96
CA GLN A 132 -49.07 -24.26 46.29
C GLN A 132 -48.71 -25.16 47.46
N LEU A 133 -47.52 -25.78 47.43
CA LEU A 133 -47.04 -26.62 48.51
C LEU A 133 -46.89 -25.86 49.84
N ARG A 134 -46.41 -24.62 49.81
CA ARG A 134 -46.35 -23.75 50.99
C ARG A 134 -47.72 -23.43 51.56
N ALA A 135 -48.72 -23.22 50.71
CA ALA A 135 -50.07 -23.00 51.12
C ALA A 135 -50.68 -24.26 51.76
N ALA A 136 -50.47 -25.45 51.15
CA ALA A 136 -50.90 -26.75 51.69
C ALA A 136 -50.24 -27.03 53.05
N LEU A 137 -48.92 -26.85 53.16
CA LEU A 137 -48.18 -27.03 54.41
C LEU A 137 -48.72 -26.08 55.53
N THR A 138 -49.03 -24.83 55.17
CA THR A 138 -49.63 -23.88 56.13
C THR A 138 -50.98 -24.38 56.62
N ALA A 139 -51.83 -24.91 55.74
CA ALA A 139 -53.13 -25.48 56.10
C ALA A 139 -52.99 -26.75 56.95
N ALA A 140 -52.04 -27.64 56.57
CA ALA A 140 -51.77 -28.87 57.33
C ALA A 140 -51.29 -28.56 58.76
N ARG A 141 -50.37 -27.65 58.92
CA ARG A 141 -49.91 -27.15 60.25
C ARG A 141 -51.04 -26.51 61.09
N ALA A 142 -51.92 -25.75 60.46
CA ALA A 142 -53.08 -25.19 61.17
C ALA A 142 -54.04 -26.29 61.66
N LYS A 143 -54.25 -27.34 60.87
CA LYS A 143 -55.06 -28.52 61.21
C LYS A 143 -54.42 -29.30 62.33
N GLU A 144 -53.14 -29.64 62.24
CA GLU A 144 -52.36 -30.35 63.28
C GLU A 144 -52.49 -29.63 64.63
N VAL A 145 -52.34 -28.33 64.67
CA VAL A 145 -52.50 -27.56 65.91
C VAL A 145 -53.89 -27.70 66.55
N VAL A 146 -54.94 -27.78 65.73
CA VAL A 146 -56.30 -27.93 66.20
C VAL A 146 -56.53 -29.35 66.73
N ASP A 147 -56.17 -30.39 65.98
CA ASP A 147 -56.45 -31.80 66.28
C ASP A 147 -55.55 -32.33 67.42
N CYS A 148 -54.31 -31.86 67.54
CA CYS A 148 -53.43 -32.18 68.65
C CYS A 148 -53.83 -31.50 69.95
N ARG A 149 -54.43 -30.28 69.93
CA ARG A 149 -55.00 -29.65 71.09
C ARG A 149 -56.28 -30.39 71.56
N GLY A 150 -57.11 -30.88 70.64
CA GLY A 150 -58.26 -31.68 70.88
C GLY A 150 -57.92 -33.01 71.53
N SER A 151 -56.94 -33.70 71.04
CA SER A 151 -56.46 -34.98 71.59
C SER A 151 -55.83 -34.88 72.98
N ASN A 152 -55.01 -33.78 73.21
CA ASN A 152 -54.49 -33.52 74.56
C ASN A 152 -55.60 -33.16 75.58
N ALA A 153 -56.62 -32.48 75.13
CA ALA A 153 -57.82 -32.20 76.01
C ALA A 153 -58.60 -33.49 76.28
N ALA A 154 -58.73 -34.41 75.31
CA ALA A 154 -59.39 -35.71 75.51
C ALA A 154 -58.56 -36.66 76.39
N ALA A 155 -57.23 -36.67 76.25
CA ALA A 155 -56.33 -37.42 77.13
C ALA A 155 -56.34 -36.92 78.58
N SER A 156 -56.47 -35.66 78.81
CA SER A 156 -56.59 -35.07 80.18
C SER A 156 -57.95 -35.37 80.82
N SER A 157 -59.00 -35.58 80.01
CA SER A 157 -60.35 -35.90 80.57
C SER A 157 -60.57 -37.44 80.79
N SER A 158 -59.71 -38.33 80.22
CA SER A 158 -59.79 -39.81 80.33
C SER A 158 -58.90 -40.34 81.46
N ALA A 159 -58.22 -39.49 82.24
CA ALA A 159 -57.38 -39.94 83.36
C ALA A 159 -58.16 -40.39 84.62
N SER A 160 -59.50 -40.52 84.54
CA SER A 160 -60.32 -41.09 85.64
C SER A 160 -61.29 -42.09 85.10
N GLY A 161 -60.80 -43.34 84.92
CA GLY A 161 -61.69 -44.52 84.78
C GLY A 161 -61.44 -45.45 83.60
N GLY A 162 -60.84 -46.66 83.82
CA GLY A 162 -61.21 -47.88 83.14
C GLY A 162 -60.46 -48.27 81.87
N SER A 163 -59.71 -49.27 82.08
CA SER A 163 -59.13 -50.21 81.05
C SER A 163 -60.15 -50.60 79.98
N ALA A 164 -59.81 -50.53 78.72
CA ALA A 164 -60.15 -51.53 77.69
C ALA A 164 -59.54 -51.19 76.29
N GLY A 165 -58.96 -52.13 75.66
CA GLY A 165 -59.07 -52.44 74.25
C GLY A 165 -58.04 -51.75 73.33
N GLY A 166 -56.98 -52.51 72.97
CA GLY A 166 -56.08 -52.19 71.88
C GLY A 166 -56.82 -52.06 70.55
N GLY A 167 -56.85 -50.89 70.04
CA GLY A 167 -57.13 -50.55 68.64
C GLY A 167 -56.02 -49.69 68.11
N SER A 168 -55.22 -50.20 67.18
CA SER A 168 -54.22 -49.36 66.42
C SER A 168 -54.93 -48.43 65.46
N GLY A 169 -55.69 -47.45 66.00
CA GLY A 169 -56.17 -46.32 65.25
C GLY A 169 -55.19 -45.23 65.45
N SER A 170 -54.53 -44.79 64.38
CA SER A 170 -53.70 -43.57 64.36
C SER A 170 -54.57 -42.42 64.87
N THR A 171 -54.18 -41.83 66.00
CA THR A 171 -54.87 -40.61 66.49
C THR A 171 -54.84 -39.52 65.41
N PRO A 172 -55.91 -38.73 65.24
CA PRO A 172 -55.92 -37.65 64.24
C PRO A 172 -54.65 -36.81 64.27
N CYS A 173 -54.13 -36.55 65.43
CA CYS A 173 -52.85 -35.78 65.61
C CYS A 173 -51.67 -36.55 64.98
N ALA A 174 -51.46 -37.84 65.16
CA ALA A 174 -50.34 -38.55 64.56
C ALA A 174 -50.42 -38.64 63.01
N SER A 175 -51.64 -38.70 62.46
CA SER A 175 -51.87 -38.60 61.02
C SER A 175 -51.56 -37.22 60.46
N ASP A 176 -51.91 -36.20 61.20
CA ASP A 176 -51.61 -34.83 60.78
C ASP A 176 -50.13 -34.47 60.88
N GLU A 177 -49.42 -34.96 61.94
CA GLU A 177 -47.95 -34.86 62.06
C GLU A 177 -47.25 -35.55 60.87
N GLN A 178 -47.73 -36.71 60.44
CA GLN A 178 -47.17 -37.41 59.25
C GLN A 178 -47.45 -36.61 57.95
N THR A 179 -48.63 -35.97 57.82
CA THR A 179 -49.00 -35.17 56.68
C THR A 179 -48.09 -33.93 56.62
N VAL A 180 -47.92 -33.19 57.73
CA VAL A 180 -47.02 -32.03 57.83
C VAL A 180 -45.59 -32.43 57.48
N SER A 181 -45.09 -33.58 58.01
CA SER A 181 -43.73 -34.02 57.67
C SER A 181 -43.55 -34.34 56.16
N THR A 182 -44.58 -34.92 55.53
CA THR A 182 -44.57 -35.21 54.09
C THR A 182 -44.61 -33.92 53.27
N ASP A 183 -45.44 -32.96 53.66
CA ASP A 183 -45.57 -31.66 53.00
C ASP A 183 -44.30 -30.80 53.16
N GLU A 184 -43.63 -30.87 54.32
CA GLU A 184 -42.30 -30.23 54.54
C GLU A 184 -41.21 -30.81 53.62
N GLN A 185 -41.20 -32.13 53.46
CA GLN A 185 -40.28 -32.76 52.51
C GLN A 185 -40.58 -32.33 51.07
N GLY A 186 -41.87 -32.29 50.71
CA GLY A 186 -42.32 -31.83 49.39
C GLY A 186 -41.92 -30.39 49.11
N GLU A 187 -42.11 -29.48 50.10
CA GLU A 187 -41.73 -28.07 50.00
C GLU A 187 -40.22 -27.90 49.86
N THR A 188 -39.43 -28.66 50.64
CA THR A 188 -37.96 -28.63 50.57
C THR A 188 -37.46 -29.06 49.18
N GLN A 189 -38.04 -30.15 48.63
CA GLN A 189 -37.68 -30.61 47.28
C GLN A 189 -38.06 -29.60 46.21
N ALA A 190 -39.25 -28.99 46.30
CA ALA A 190 -39.66 -27.96 45.33
C ALA A 190 -38.83 -26.70 45.46
N ALA A 191 -38.41 -26.28 46.64
CA ALA A 191 -37.52 -25.14 46.86
C ALA A 191 -36.12 -25.40 46.26
N ALA A 192 -35.59 -26.62 46.42
CA ALA A 192 -34.31 -27.02 45.81
C ALA A 192 -34.40 -26.99 44.28
N LYS A 193 -35.54 -27.40 43.71
CA LYS A 193 -35.78 -27.35 42.25
C LYS A 193 -35.82 -25.92 41.73
N VAL A 194 -36.55 -25.02 42.39
CA VAL A 194 -36.58 -23.61 42.03
C VAL A 194 -35.19 -22.98 42.10
N THR A 195 -34.35 -23.37 43.06
CA THR A 195 -32.96 -22.90 43.13
C THR A 195 -32.11 -23.40 41.95
N ALA A 196 -32.32 -24.66 41.55
CA ALA A 196 -31.66 -25.21 40.38
C ALA A 196 -32.09 -24.51 39.09
N ASP A 197 -33.39 -24.25 38.92
CA ASP A 197 -33.94 -23.51 37.78
C ASP A 197 -33.42 -22.05 37.69
N GLN A 198 -33.33 -21.38 38.84
CA GLN A 198 -32.69 -20.06 38.91
C GLN A 198 -31.23 -20.07 38.40
N SER A 199 -30.51 -21.15 38.75
CA SER A 199 -29.13 -21.34 38.24
C SER A 199 -29.09 -21.60 36.72
N GLN A 200 -30.11 -22.33 36.20
CA GLN A 200 -30.23 -22.54 34.74
C GLN A 200 -30.58 -21.24 34.02
N VAL A 201 -31.50 -20.42 34.52
CA VAL A 201 -31.82 -19.11 33.96
C VAL A 201 -30.57 -18.23 33.93
N SER A 202 -29.83 -18.14 35.04
CA SER A 202 -28.61 -17.37 35.13
C SER A 202 -27.51 -17.86 34.14
N SER A 203 -27.48 -19.17 33.86
CA SER A 203 -26.56 -19.74 32.86
C SER A 203 -27.00 -19.42 31.44
N ALA A 204 -28.29 -19.47 31.13
CA ALA A 204 -28.86 -19.12 29.85
C ALA A 204 -28.68 -17.61 29.54
N GLU A 205 -28.85 -16.73 30.55
CA GLU A 205 -28.59 -15.29 30.42
C GLU A 205 -27.14 -15.00 30.06
N ARG A 206 -26.20 -15.67 30.73
CA ARG A 206 -24.77 -15.54 30.41
C ARG A 206 -24.43 -16.05 29.02
N GLY A 207 -25.02 -17.19 28.61
CA GLY A 207 -24.89 -17.74 27.28
C GLY A 207 -25.36 -16.75 26.21
N LEU A 208 -26.57 -16.21 26.38
CA LEU A 208 -27.14 -15.20 25.47
C LEU A 208 -26.30 -13.95 25.40
N ALA A 209 -25.81 -13.41 26.53
CA ALA A 209 -24.95 -12.23 26.54
C ALA A 209 -23.62 -12.49 25.81
N ALA A 210 -23.03 -13.66 25.94
CA ALA A 210 -21.83 -14.04 25.22
C ALA A 210 -22.09 -14.15 23.70
N ALA A 211 -23.19 -14.79 23.29
CA ALA A 211 -23.59 -14.90 21.89
C ALA A 211 -23.89 -13.54 21.26
N GLN A 212 -24.55 -12.64 21.98
CA GLN A 212 -24.80 -11.27 21.54
C GLN A 212 -23.50 -10.47 21.38
N SER A 213 -22.53 -10.63 22.28
CA SER A 213 -21.22 -9.99 22.19
C SER A 213 -20.42 -10.50 20.99
N ALA A 214 -20.47 -11.81 20.73
CA ALA A 214 -19.85 -12.42 19.55
C ALA A 214 -20.49 -11.92 18.26
N LEU A 215 -21.82 -11.87 18.20
CA LEU A 215 -22.56 -11.32 17.05
C LEU A 215 -22.16 -9.86 16.77
N ALA A 216 -22.08 -9.01 17.77
CA ALA A 216 -21.68 -7.61 17.60
C ALA A 216 -20.24 -7.48 17.07
N ALA A 217 -19.32 -8.35 17.50
CA ALA A 217 -17.96 -8.41 16.98
C ALA A 217 -17.96 -8.88 15.51
N ASP A 218 -18.73 -9.91 15.17
CA ASP A 218 -18.86 -10.41 13.80
C ASP A 218 -19.51 -9.37 12.88
N GLU A 219 -20.54 -8.64 13.34
CA GLU A 219 -21.15 -7.55 12.59
C GLU A 219 -20.16 -6.43 12.29
N SER A 220 -19.35 -6.03 13.27
CA SER A 220 -18.33 -4.98 13.10
C SER A 220 -17.23 -5.36 12.09
N SER A 221 -16.96 -6.65 11.91
CA SER A 221 -16.00 -7.21 10.96
C SER A 221 -16.65 -7.87 9.75
N GLY A 222 -17.97 -7.75 9.59
CA GLY A 222 -18.71 -8.34 8.47
C GLY A 222 -18.19 -7.86 7.11
N SER A 223 -17.88 -8.80 6.20
CA SER A 223 -17.30 -8.53 4.88
C SER A 223 -18.29 -8.81 3.75
N ILE A 224 -18.05 -8.19 2.58
CA ILE A 224 -18.85 -8.46 1.36
C ILE A 224 -18.52 -9.80 0.71
N TYR A 225 -17.57 -10.57 1.22
CA TYR A 225 -17.10 -11.81 0.61
C TYR A 225 -17.09 -12.98 1.61
N GLY A 226 -17.14 -14.19 1.07
CA GLY A 226 -17.05 -15.44 1.80
C GLY A 226 -16.39 -16.53 0.95
N GLN A 227 -16.42 -17.78 1.42
CA GLN A 227 -15.73 -18.92 0.78
C GLN A 227 -16.08 -19.14 -0.71
N ALA A 228 -17.28 -18.76 -1.15
CA ALA A 228 -17.73 -18.91 -2.54
C ALA A 228 -17.62 -17.62 -3.36
N SER A 229 -17.04 -16.57 -2.81
CA SER A 229 -16.90 -15.29 -3.51
C SER A 229 -15.77 -15.31 -4.52
N ALA A 230 -15.98 -14.69 -5.68
CA ALA A 230 -15.00 -14.62 -6.75
C ALA A 230 -14.85 -13.18 -7.27
N PHE A 231 -13.68 -12.86 -7.82
CA PHE A 231 -13.46 -11.60 -8.53
C PHE A 231 -14.24 -11.61 -9.84
N THR A 232 -15.20 -10.70 -10.01
CA THR A 232 -16.06 -10.61 -11.19
C THR A 232 -15.68 -9.49 -12.15
N ALA A 233 -14.95 -8.47 -11.66
CA ALA A 233 -14.36 -7.43 -12.50
C ALA A 233 -13.03 -6.96 -11.90
N LEU A 234 -12.04 -6.73 -12.76
CA LEU A 234 -10.72 -6.22 -12.41
C LEU A 234 -10.35 -5.08 -13.36
N PRO A 235 -9.62 -4.06 -12.90
CA PRO A 235 -9.22 -2.93 -13.73
C PRO A 235 -8.09 -3.35 -14.69
N ALA A 236 -7.96 -2.63 -15.80
CA ALA A 236 -6.77 -2.75 -16.65
C ALA A 236 -5.58 -2.01 -15.99
N VAL A 237 -4.37 -2.53 -16.19
CA VAL A 237 -3.14 -1.83 -15.83
C VAL A 237 -3.08 -0.49 -16.56
N GLY A 238 -2.70 0.57 -15.87
CA GLY A 238 -2.69 1.94 -16.37
C GLY A 238 -4.00 2.71 -16.17
N LYS A 239 -5.11 2.05 -15.78
CA LYS A 239 -6.37 2.74 -15.47
C LYS A 239 -6.19 3.67 -14.28
N ILE A 240 -6.68 4.89 -14.42
CA ILE A 240 -6.84 5.82 -13.30
C ILE A 240 -8.25 5.63 -12.75
N VAL A 241 -8.35 5.50 -11.43
CA VAL A 241 -9.61 5.39 -10.69
C VAL A 241 -9.73 6.61 -9.78
N THR A 242 -10.90 7.26 -9.84
CA THR A 242 -11.20 8.47 -9.06
C THR A 242 -12.24 8.17 -7.98
N ARG A 243 -12.48 9.15 -7.11
CA ARG A 243 -13.48 9.04 -6.02
C ARG A 243 -14.82 8.58 -6.55
N GLY A 244 -15.42 7.60 -5.89
CA GLY A 244 -16.72 7.04 -6.25
C GLY A 244 -16.70 6.01 -7.37
N GLU A 245 -15.57 5.81 -8.04
CA GLU A 245 -15.44 4.77 -9.07
C GLU A 245 -15.06 3.41 -8.48
N SER A 246 -15.43 2.35 -9.19
CA SER A 246 -15.10 0.98 -8.82
C SER A 246 -13.62 0.66 -9.13
N LEU A 247 -12.89 0.19 -8.13
CA LEU A 247 -11.56 -0.38 -8.24
C LEU A 247 -11.61 -1.79 -8.87
N TYR A 248 -12.43 -2.64 -8.31
CA TYR A 248 -12.69 -4.02 -8.76
C TYR A 248 -14.08 -4.46 -8.27
N SER A 249 -14.52 -5.67 -8.61
CA SER A 249 -15.80 -6.20 -8.10
C SER A 249 -15.65 -7.63 -7.59
N ILE A 250 -16.34 -7.91 -6.49
CA ILE A 250 -16.45 -9.23 -5.85
C ILE A 250 -17.89 -9.71 -5.97
N SER A 251 -18.11 -10.85 -6.60
CA SER A 251 -19.45 -11.46 -6.78
C SER A 251 -20.51 -10.46 -7.28
N GLY A 252 -20.12 -9.58 -8.20
CA GLY A 252 -20.98 -8.53 -8.76
C GLY A 252 -21.07 -7.26 -7.91
N GLN A 253 -20.52 -7.22 -6.70
CA GLN A 253 -20.50 -6.02 -5.85
C GLN A 253 -19.23 -5.21 -6.13
N PRO A 254 -19.33 -3.93 -6.54
CA PRO A 254 -18.19 -3.07 -6.75
C PRO A 254 -17.54 -2.66 -5.42
N VAL A 255 -16.22 -2.64 -5.40
CA VAL A 255 -15.40 -2.04 -4.34
C VAL A 255 -15.04 -0.64 -4.77
N VAL A 256 -15.52 0.36 -4.05
CA VAL A 256 -15.49 1.77 -4.46
C VAL A 256 -14.29 2.49 -3.83
N LEU A 257 -13.61 3.33 -4.62
CA LEU A 257 -12.54 4.18 -4.14
C LEU A 257 -13.10 5.43 -3.45
N PHE A 258 -12.70 5.66 -2.22
CA PHE A 258 -12.90 6.89 -1.48
C PHE A 258 -11.56 7.54 -1.14
N TYR A 259 -11.56 8.82 -0.78
CA TYR A 259 -10.35 9.54 -0.42
C TYR A 259 -10.25 9.76 1.07
N GLY A 260 -9.13 9.37 1.65
CA GLY A 260 -8.83 9.53 3.07
C GLY A 260 -7.53 8.84 3.47
N PRO A 261 -6.85 9.31 4.52
CA PRO A 261 -5.63 8.71 5.03
C PRO A 261 -5.85 7.50 5.96
N VAL A 262 -7.10 7.23 6.40
CA VAL A 262 -7.41 6.15 7.35
C VAL A 262 -8.05 5.00 6.59
N ALA A 263 -7.44 3.81 6.64
CA ALA A 263 -8.01 2.63 6.02
C ALA A 263 -9.37 2.24 6.64
N ALA A 264 -10.28 1.69 5.82
CA ALA A 264 -11.53 1.09 6.30
C ALA A 264 -11.19 -0.24 7.00
N TRP A 265 -11.21 -0.24 8.32
CA TRP A 265 -10.84 -1.38 9.17
C TRP A 265 -12.03 -2.08 9.83
N ARG A 266 -13.22 -1.52 9.70
CA ARG A 266 -14.49 -2.05 10.24
C ARG A 266 -15.64 -1.79 9.28
N ALA A 267 -16.74 -2.51 9.43
CA ALA A 267 -17.98 -2.22 8.73
C ALA A 267 -18.61 -0.90 9.24
N PHE A 268 -19.29 -0.19 8.37
CA PHE A 268 -20.03 1.04 8.69
C PHE A 268 -21.52 0.68 8.86
N LEU A 269 -21.96 0.65 10.12
CA LEU A 269 -23.28 0.18 10.55
C LEU A 269 -23.97 1.20 11.44
N PRO A 270 -25.31 1.26 11.45
CA PRO A 270 -26.06 2.04 12.43
C PRO A 270 -25.68 1.64 13.87
N GLY A 271 -25.53 2.63 14.74
CA GLY A 271 -25.21 2.41 16.17
C GLY A 271 -23.72 2.17 16.46
N MET A 272 -22.86 2.17 15.46
CA MET A 272 -21.41 2.03 15.66
C MET A 272 -20.83 3.23 16.43
N SER A 273 -19.72 3.02 17.13
CA SER A 273 -19.00 4.10 17.83
C SER A 273 -18.41 5.12 16.85
N ALA A 274 -18.45 6.40 17.24
CA ALA A 274 -17.85 7.48 16.46
C ALA A 274 -16.37 7.24 16.17
N GLY A 275 -15.89 7.75 15.03
CA GLY A 275 -14.50 7.59 14.61
C GLY A 275 -14.14 8.41 13.37
N ARG A 276 -12.82 8.65 13.20
CA ARG A 276 -12.29 9.43 12.06
C ARG A 276 -12.62 8.80 10.71
N ASP A 277 -12.73 7.48 10.66
CA ASP A 277 -13.17 6.69 9.51
C ASP A 277 -14.57 7.08 9.03
N ILE A 278 -15.51 7.31 9.97
CA ILE A 278 -16.86 7.83 9.66
C ILE A 278 -16.77 9.26 9.12
N GLY A 279 -15.93 10.10 9.72
CA GLY A 279 -15.71 11.45 9.21
C GLY A 279 -15.17 11.46 7.78
N GLU A 280 -14.31 10.51 7.43
CA GLU A 280 -13.83 10.34 6.05
C GLU A 280 -14.94 9.84 5.12
N LEU A 281 -15.72 8.86 5.56
CA LEU A 281 -16.90 8.40 4.84
C LEU A 281 -17.84 9.57 4.52
N ASN A 282 -18.25 10.34 5.54
CA ASN A 282 -19.17 11.46 5.37
C ASN A 282 -18.63 12.52 4.39
N ARG A 283 -17.32 12.88 4.49
CA ARG A 283 -16.69 13.81 3.54
C ARG A 283 -16.71 13.29 2.10
N ASN A 284 -16.56 11.99 1.89
CA ASN A 284 -16.62 11.40 0.56
C ASN A 284 -18.04 11.38 0.01
N LEU A 285 -19.03 11.05 0.84
CA LEU A 285 -20.45 11.09 0.46
C LEU A 285 -20.87 12.52 0.08
N GLU A 286 -20.47 13.54 0.87
CA GLU A 286 -20.67 14.95 0.53
C GLU A 286 -20.04 15.32 -0.81
N ALA A 287 -18.78 14.99 -0.99
CA ALA A 287 -18.04 15.32 -2.21
C ALA A 287 -18.58 14.63 -3.47
N LEU A 288 -19.31 13.52 -3.31
CA LEU A 288 -20.03 12.83 -4.39
C LEU A 288 -21.47 13.38 -4.58
N GLY A 289 -21.91 14.34 -3.75
CA GLY A 289 -23.22 14.95 -3.85
C GLY A 289 -24.34 14.17 -3.18
N TYR A 290 -24.01 13.16 -2.35
CA TYR A 290 -25.03 12.48 -1.55
C TYR A 290 -25.30 13.28 -0.26
N GLU A 291 -26.58 13.46 0.05
CA GLU A 291 -26.99 14.22 1.21
C GLU A 291 -26.81 13.40 2.51
N HIS A 292 -26.03 13.88 3.46
CA HIS A 292 -25.66 13.14 4.67
C HIS A 292 -25.73 13.97 5.97
N GLY A 293 -26.28 15.19 5.92
CA GLY A 293 -26.28 16.11 7.08
C GLY A 293 -24.88 16.69 7.38
N PRO A 294 -24.64 17.23 8.58
CA PRO A 294 -23.34 17.80 8.94
C PRO A 294 -22.23 16.77 8.89
N VAL A 295 -21.09 17.12 8.27
CA VAL A 295 -19.88 16.27 8.27
C VAL A 295 -19.36 16.14 9.70
N GLY A 296 -19.35 14.93 10.22
CA GLY A 296 -18.89 14.60 11.56
C GLY A 296 -18.41 13.17 11.65
N ASP A 297 -17.85 12.81 12.80
CA ASP A 297 -17.28 11.50 13.06
C ASP A 297 -18.30 10.47 13.59
N SER A 298 -19.61 10.77 13.48
CA SER A 298 -20.71 9.91 13.94
C SER A 298 -21.51 9.36 12.77
N PHE A 299 -21.85 8.06 12.85
CA PHE A 299 -22.78 7.42 11.92
C PHE A 299 -24.21 7.79 12.28
N THR A 300 -24.89 8.51 11.41
CA THR A 300 -26.25 9.00 11.61
C THR A 300 -27.24 8.35 10.64
N SER A 301 -28.54 8.57 10.84
CA SER A 301 -29.56 8.17 9.86
C SER A 301 -29.36 8.85 8.49
N ALA A 302 -28.82 10.08 8.48
CA ALA A 302 -28.47 10.78 7.25
C ALA A 302 -27.25 10.11 6.55
N THR A 303 -26.25 9.65 7.31
CA THR A 303 -25.15 8.84 6.76
C THR A 303 -25.69 7.56 6.12
N SER A 304 -26.63 6.86 6.79
CA SER A 304 -27.27 5.65 6.24
C SER A 304 -28.01 5.94 4.94
N ALA A 305 -28.80 7.01 4.88
CA ALA A 305 -29.52 7.42 3.68
C ALA A 305 -28.57 7.80 2.52
N ALA A 306 -27.45 8.44 2.81
CA ALA A 306 -26.43 8.75 1.82
C ALA A 306 -25.75 7.48 1.27
N ILE A 307 -25.55 6.46 2.12
CA ILE A 307 -25.06 5.14 1.69
C ILE A 307 -26.10 4.45 0.80
N ASP A 308 -27.40 4.51 1.13
CA ASP A 308 -28.48 4.00 0.28
C ASP A 308 -28.45 4.63 -1.11
N ALA A 309 -28.23 5.95 -1.18
CA ALA A 309 -28.10 6.66 -2.45
C ALA A 309 -26.87 6.22 -3.24
N LEU A 310 -25.72 6.03 -2.57
CA LEU A 310 -24.51 5.47 -3.17
C LEU A 310 -24.76 4.06 -3.71
N GLN A 311 -25.37 3.20 -2.92
CA GLN A 311 -25.72 1.82 -3.30
C GLN A 311 -26.65 1.82 -4.50
N SER A 312 -27.67 2.66 -4.51
CA SER A 312 -28.59 2.84 -5.64
C SER A 312 -27.86 3.27 -6.91
N ALA A 313 -26.93 4.22 -6.81
CA ALA A 313 -26.13 4.69 -7.95
C ALA A 313 -25.24 3.58 -8.55
N HIS A 314 -24.85 2.61 -7.74
CA HIS A 314 -24.09 1.44 -8.17
C HIS A 314 -24.96 0.20 -8.50
N GLY A 315 -26.31 0.32 -8.48
CA GLY A 315 -27.22 -0.78 -8.76
C GLY A 315 -27.25 -1.86 -7.69
N LEU A 316 -26.87 -1.52 -6.44
CA LEU A 316 -26.86 -2.43 -5.30
C LEU A 316 -28.16 -2.33 -4.49
N THR A 317 -28.41 -3.37 -3.68
CA THR A 317 -29.47 -3.32 -2.67
C THR A 317 -29.18 -2.23 -1.64
N GLN A 318 -30.15 -1.37 -1.39
CA GLN A 318 -30.06 -0.29 -0.41
C GLN A 318 -30.18 -0.89 1.01
N THR A 319 -29.10 -0.94 1.74
CA THR A 319 -29.03 -1.45 3.12
C THR A 319 -28.65 -0.37 4.12
N GLY A 320 -28.23 0.81 3.61
CA GLY A 320 -27.73 1.91 4.43
C GLY A 320 -26.45 1.57 5.21
N GLN A 321 -25.74 0.52 4.82
CA GLN A 321 -24.57 -0.04 5.48
C GLN A 321 -23.47 -0.36 4.48
N LEU A 322 -22.21 -0.28 4.92
CA LEU A 322 -21.06 -0.69 4.11
C LEU A 322 -20.25 -1.72 4.90
N LEU A 323 -20.24 -2.95 4.42
CA LEU A 323 -19.44 -4.02 4.99
C LEU A 323 -17.95 -3.85 4.61
N LEU A 324 -17.06 -4.52 5.33
CA LEU A 324 -15.64 -4.55 5.01
C LEU A 324 -15.40 -5.02 3.56
N GLY A 325 -14.54 -4.31 2.86
CA GLY A 325 -14.26 -4.55 1.45
C GLY A 325 -15.23 -3.89 0.48
N SER A 326 -16.29 -3.19 0.94
CA SER A 326 -17.17 -2.39 0.06
C SER A 326 -16.47 -1.14 -0.47
N ILE A 327 -15.59 -0.54 0.34
CA ILE A 327 -14.86 0.68 0.02
C ILE A 327 -13.38 0.55 0.40
N VAL A 328 -12.56 1.32 -0.29
CA VAL A 328 -11.13 1.49 0.00
C VAL A 328 -10.85 2.98 0.10
N PHE A 329 -10.13 3.40 1.15
CA PHE A 329 -9.64 4.77 1.29
C PHE A 329 -8.20 4.85 0.80
N GLU A 330 -7.94 5.81 -0.09
CA GLU A 330 -6.61 6.21 -0.55
C GLU A 330 -6.48 7.74 -0.48
N PRO A 331 -5.28 8.31 -0.37
CA PRO A 331 -5.13 9.77 -0.25
C PRO A 331 -5.69 10.57 -1.43
N GLY A 332 -5.90 9.95 -2.58
CA GLY A 332 -6.42 10.58 -3.79
C GLY A 332 -6.71 9.60 -4.90
N ALA A 333 -6.82 10.11 -6.13
CA ALA A 333 -6.95 9.27 -7.31
C ALA A 333 -5.74 8.32 -7.44
N VAL A 334 -6.01 7.08 -7.82
CA VAL A 334 -4.96 6.06 -7.96
C VAL A 334 -4.84 5.60 -9.41
N ARG A 335 -3.62 5.27 -9.79
CA ARG A 335 -3.30 4.62 -11.07
C ARG A 335 -2.90 3.16 -10.81
N VAL A 336 -3.56 2.23 -11.48
CA VAL A 336 -3.29 0.79 -11.35
C VAL A 336 -1.97 0.45 -12.04
N THR A 337 -1.03 -0.15 -11.29
CA THR A 337 0.27 -0.57 -11.82
C THR A 337 0.38 -2.08 -11.98
N ALA A 338 -0.31 -2.85 -11.14
CA ALA A 338 -0.39 -4.30 -11.28
C ALA A 338 -1.71 -4.83 -10.74
N VAL A 339 -2.14 -5.98 -11.27
CA VAL A 339 -3.33 -6.73 -10.83
C VAL A 339 -2.89 -8.13 -10.50
N THR A 340 -3.09 -8.56 -9.25
CA THR A 340 -2.61 -9.87 -8.76
C THR A 340 -3.57 -11.00 -9.11
N PRO A 341 -4.90 -10.92 -8.82
CA PRO A 341 -5.83 -12.00 -9.13
C PRO A 341 -6.25 -12.01 -10.59
N THR A 342 -6.89 -13.10 -10.99
CA THR A 342 -7.58 -13.22 -12.26
C THR A 342 -9.10 -13.21 -12.07
N ILE A 343 -9.85 -12.81 -13.10
CA ILE A 343 -11.32 -12.90 -13.07
C ILE A 343 -11.73 -14.35 -12.85
N GLY A 344 -12.69 -14.58 -11.95
CA GLY A 344 -13.14 -15.91 -11.52
C GLY A 344 -12.30 -16.55 -10.41
N ALA A 345 -11.17 -15.98 -10.02
CA ALA A 345 -10.41 -16.48 -8.87
C ALA A 345 -11.20 -16.26 -7.57
N THR A 346 -11.08 -17.22 -6.65
CA THR A 346 -11.68 -17.12 -5.31
C THR A 346 -11.08 -15.96 -4.53
N VAL A 347 -11.93 -15.21 -3.83
CA VAL A 347 -11.49 -14.08 -3.00
C VAL A 347 -10.90 -14.61 -1.69
N GLN A 348 -9.70 -14.13 -1.40
CA GLN A 348 -9.00 -14.38 -0.14
C GLN A 348 -8.45 -13.06 0.40
N PRO A 349 -8.31 -12.88 1.73
CA PRO A 349 -7.60 -11.74 2.29
C PRO A 349 -6.19 -11.65 1.72
N GLY A 350 -5.79 -10.46 1.28
CA GLY A 350 -4.46 -10.25 0.71
C GLY A 350 -4.41 -9.28 -0.47
N PRO A 351 -3.26 -9.18 -1.15
CA PRO A 351 -3.03 -8.21 -2.22
C PRO A 351 -3.94 -8.43 -3.43
N VAL A 352 -4.52 -7.35 -3.95
CA VAL A 352 -5.36 -7.35 -5.17
C VAL A 352 -4.75 -6.48 -6.25
N LEU A 353 -4.46 -5.22 -5.92
CA LEU A 353 -3.93 -4.24 -6.86
C LEU A 353 -2.68 -3.59 -6.28
N SER A 354 -1.66 -3.40 -7.11
CA SER A 354 -0.64 -2.39 -6.85
C SER A 354 -1.08 -1.11 -7.54
N VAL A 355 -1.00 0.00 -6.83
CA VAL A 355 -1.41 1.31 -7.33
C VAL A 355 -0.38 2.37 -6.97
N THR A 356 -0.41 3.49 -7.70
CA THR A 356 0.34 4.70 -7.38
C THR A 356 -0.61 5.89 -7.36
N SER A 357 -0.16 7.02 -6.87
CA SER A 357 -0.87 8.28 -7.11
C SER A 357 -0.83 8.64 -8.61
N THR A 358 -1.47 9.71 -9.01
CA THR A 358 -1.41 10.25 -10.38
C THR A 358 -0.34 11.33 -10.56
N ARG A 359 0.46 11.60 -9.52
CA ARG A 359 1.51 12.61 -9.55
C ARG A 359 2.80 12.04 -10.12
N ARG A 360 3.37 12.73 -11.10
CA ARG A 360 4.63 12.36 -11.72
C ARG A 360 5.81 12.61 -10.79
N GLN A 361 6.75 11.66 -10.79
CA GLN A 361 7.99 11.71 -10.04
C GLN A 361 9.11 11.04 -10.82
N VAL A 362 10.31 11.53 -10.65
CA VAL A 362 11.53 10.86 -11.10
C VAL A 362 12.32 10.49 -9.85
N THR A 363 12.59 9.20 -9.69
CA THR A 363 13.37 8.68 -8.57
C THR A 363 14.78 8.36 -9.02
N ILE A 364 15.76 8.89 -8.31
CA ILE A 364 17.19 8.73 -8.55
C ILE A 364 17.76 7.88 -7.41
N ALA A 365 18.51 6.84 -7.73
CA ALA A 365 19.38 6.15 -6.78
C ALA A 365 20.76 6.84 -6.80
N LEU A 366 20.94 7.86 -5.97
CA LEU A 366 22.17 8.66 -5.90
C LEU A 366 23.19 7.97 -4.98
N ASP A 367 24.46 7.96 -5.37
CA ASP A 367 25.54 7.52 -4.49
C ASP A 367 25.51 8.32 -3.17
N ALA A 368 25.54 7.61 -2.04
CA ALA A 368 25.45 8.23 -0.72
C ALA A 368 26.60 9.24 -0.46
N ALA A 369 27.76 9.05 -1.10
CA ALA A 369 28.88 10.00 -1.01
C ALA A 369 28.55 11.37 -1.66
N GLN A 370 27.59 11.42 -2.55
CA GLN A 370 27.17 12.65 -3.26
C GLN A 370 26.01 13.37 -2.56
N GLN A 371 25.48 12.86 -1.44
CA GLN A 371 24.32 13.43 -0.74
C GLN A 371 24.49 14.94 -0.44
N SER A 372 25.70 15.36 -0.04
CA SER A 372 25.96 16.75 0.33
C SER A 372 25.88 17.74 -0.85
N GLN A 373 25.90 17.25 -2.09
CA GLN A 373 25.87 18.05 -3.31
C GLN A 373 24.45 18.45 -3.71
N LEU A 374 23.41 17.83 -3.12
CA LEU A 374 22.01 18.04 -3.44
C LEU A 374 21.21 18.52 -2.25
N LYS A 375 20.27 19.44 -2.53
CA LYS A 375 19.31 19.94 -1.55
C LYS A 375 17.90 19.95 -2.13
N VAL A 376 16.91 19.80 -1.28
CA VAL A 376 15.52 20.00 -1.66
C VAL A 376 15.34 21.41 -2.24
N GLY A 377 14.71 21.48 -3.41
CA GLY A 377 14.50 22.71 -4.16
C GLY A 377 15.50 22.95 -5.30
N ASP A 378 16.59 22.21 -5.36
CA ASP A 378 17.60 22.39 -6.42
C ASP A 378 16.97 22.13 -7.80
N PRO A 379 17.30 22.98 -8.79
CA PRO A 379 16.83 22.79 -10.15
C PRO A 379 17.61 21.68 -10.84
N VAL A 380 16.88 20.86 -11.60
CA VAL A 380 17.45 19.79 -12.41
C VAL A 380 16.85 19.80 -13.81
N VAL A 381 17.52 19.17 -14.76
CA VAL A 381 17.00 18.92 -16.10
C VAL A 381 16.82 17.43 -16.30
N ILE A 382 15.61 17.02 -16.64
CA ILE A 382 15.24 15.63 -16.90
C ILE A 382 15.27 15.42 -18.41
N THR A 383 16.08 14.47 -18.88
CA THR A 383 16.15 14.04 -20.28
C THR A 383 15.36 12.76 -20.43
N LEU A 384 14.32 12.80 -21.24
CA LEU A 384 13.42 11.69 -21.54
C LEU A 384 14.04 10.73 -22.58
N PRO A 385 13.51 9.52 -22.77
CA PRO A 385 14.05 8.54 -23.74
C PRO A 385 14.02 9.01 -25.20
N ASP A 386 13.19 9.98 -25.54
CA ASP A 386 13.11 10.61 -26.87
C ASP A 386 14.08 11.81 -27.04
N ASN A 387 15.01 11.99 -26.09
CA ASN A 387 15.93 13.12 -25.96
C ASN A 387 15.27 14.51 -25.74
N SER A 388 13.97 14.56 -25.53
CA SER A 388 13.34 15.80 -25.07
C SER A 388 13.70 16.07 -23.61
N THR A 389 13.77 17.34 -23.23
CA THR A 389 14.13 17.75 -21.88
C THR A 389 12.98 18.48 -21.19
N THR A 390 12.83 18.26 -19.90
CA THR A 390 11.90 19.01 -19.06
C THR A 390 12.58 19.43 -17.77
N PRO A 391 12.37 20.68 -17.30
CA PRO A 391 12.90 21.09 -16.02
C PRO A 391 12.18 20.37 -14.87
N GLY A 392 12.91 20.17 -13.78
CA GLY A 392 12.39 19.60 -12.54
C GLY A 392 13.01 20.26 -11.31
N ARG A 393 12.51 19.87 -10.14
CA ARG A 393 13.08 20.27 -8.85
C ARG A 393 13.21 19.06 -7.94
N VAL A 394 14.29 19.02 -7.19
CA VAL A 394 14.45 18.03 -6.11
C VAL A 394 13.37 18.28 -5.07
N SER A 395 12.52 17.28 -4.83
CA SER A 395 11.42 17.33 -3.86
C SER A 395 11.75 16.60 -2.56
N TYR A 396 12.63 15.62 -2.63
CA TYR A 396 13.04 14.83 -1.46
C TYR A 396 14.49 14.36 -1.62
N VAL A 397 15.24 14.32 -0.51
CA VAL A 397 16.59 13.73 -0.44
C VAL A 397 16.59 12.77 0.75
N GLY A 398 16.78 11.49 0.48
CA GLY A 398 16.81 10.43 1.47
C GLY A 398 17.98 10.57 2.44
N THR A 399 17.76 10.19 3.67
CA THR A 399 18.78 10.17 4.73
C THR A 399 19.25 8.75 5.07
N VAL A 400 18.60 7.73 4.48
CA VAL A 400 18.91 6.32 4.68
C VAL A 400 19.54 5.78 3.40
N ALA A 401 20.78 5.29 3.51
CA ALA A 401 21.43 4.62 2.41
C ALA A 401 21.00 3.15 2.35
N THR A 402 20.66 2.68 1.17
CA THR A 402 20.35 1.28 0.88
C THR A 402 21.40 0.70 -0.06
N THR A 403 21.87 -0.51 0.22
CA THR A 403 22.71 -1.26 -0.73
C THR A 403 21.79 -2.13 -1.58
N PRO A 404 21.80 -2.00 -2.92
CA PRO A 404 21.03 -2.90 -3.77
C PRO A 404 21.47 -4.34 -3.51
N SER A 405 20.56 -5.17 -3.01
CA SER A 405 20.78 -6.62 -2.94
C SER A 405 20.60 -7.19 -4.34
N SER A 406 21.63 -7.84 -4.87
CA SER A 406 21.52 -8.63 -6.09
C SER A 406 20.75 -9.93 -5.77
N ASP A 407 19.42 -9.87 -5.70
CA ASP A 407 18.54 -11.03 -5.69
C ASP A 407 18.42 -11.58 -7.12
N GLN A 408 19.49 -12.24 -7.58
CA GLN A 408 19.38 -13.22 -8.67
C GLN A 408 20.22 -14.44 -8.33
N GLY A 409 19.53 -15.53 -8.18
CA GLY A 409 19.98 -16.80 -7.70
C GLY A 409 21.30 -17.31 -8.30
N GLY A 410 22.13 -17.83 -7.43
CA GLY A 410 23.13 -18.83 -7.72
C GLY A 410 24.56 -18.34 -7.84
N GLY A 411 25.35 -18.45 -6.79
CA GLY A 411 26.81 -18.56 -6.87
C GLY A 411 27.59 -17.37 -6.32
N GLY A 412 28.05 -17.49 -5.11
CA GLY A 412 29.10 -16.79 -4.38
C GLY A 412 29.94 -15.76 -5.13
N GLY A 413 29.66 -14.52 -4.88
CA GLY A 413 30.46 -13.37 -5.24
C GLY A 413 29.84 -12.15 -4.60
N GLY A 414 30.27 -11.77 -3.40
CA GLY A 414 29.81 -10.58 -2.70
C GLY A 414 30.21 -9.32 -3.46
N GLY A 415 29.44 -8.93 -4.46
CA GLY A 415 29.46 -7.58 -5.02
C GLY A 415 28.65 -6.67 -4.10
N SER A 416 29.31 -6.02 -3.16
CA SER A 416 28.71 -4.91 -2.41
C SER A 416 28.45 -3.78 -3.40
N GLY A 417 27.21 -3.63 -3.86
CA GLY A 417 26.81 -2.43 -4.60
C GLY A 417 27.10 -1.18 -3.76
N THR A 418 27.47 -0.09 -4.42
CA THR A 418 27.67 1.21 -3.74
C THR A 418 26.38 1.59 -3.01
N PRO A 419 26.45 1.99 -1.73
CA PRO A 419 25.28 2.47 -1.00
C PRO A 419 24.66 3.67 -1.71
N THR A 420 23.36 3.61 -1.97
CA THR A 420 22.62 4.68 -2.63
C THR A 420 21.54 5.25 -1.72
N ILE A 421 21.26 6.53 -1.86
CA ILE A 421 20.11 7.21 -1.26
C ILE A 421 19.06 7.47 -2.33
N GLU A 422 17.81 7.45 -1.92
CA GLU A 422 16.70 7.83 -2.77
C GLU A 422 16.61 9.37 -2.86
N VAL A 423 16.54 9.89 -4.08
CA VAL A 423 16.29 11.31 -4.34
C VAL A 423 15.12 11.42 -5.31
N ASP A 424 14.12 12.18 -4.90
CA ASP A 424 12.94 12.39 -5.72
C ASP A 424 12.94 13.76 -6.36
N VAL A 425 12.58 13.77 -7.62
CA VAL A 425 12.46 14.97 -8.45
C VAL A 425 11.05 15.09 -8.99
N THR A 426 10.44 16.25 -8.79
CA THR A 426 9.15 16.58 -9.37
C THR A 426 9.35 17.35 -10.67
N PRO A 427 8.86 16.83 -11.83
CA PRO A 427 8.89 17.57 -13.08
C PRO A 427 8.04 18.84 -12.98
N SER A 428 8.58 19.97 -13.44
CA SER A 428 7.83 21.25 -13.44
C SER A 428 6.68 21.26 -14.45
N ASN A 429 6.81 20.46 -15.52
CA ASN A 429 5.74 20.23 -16.49
C ASN A 429 5.47 18.73 -16.59
N PRO A 430 4.56 18.17 -15.75
CA PRO A 430 4.23 16.75 -15.78
C PRO A 430 3.67 16.28 -17.12
N ALA A 431 2.98 17.15 -17.88
CA ALA A 431 2.43 16.78 -19.18
C ALA A 431 3.52 16.49 -20.22
N ALA A 432 4.69 17.14 -20.12
CA ALA A 432 5.81 16.90 -21.02
C ALA A 432 6.40 15.48 -20.86
N THR A 433 6.18 14.79 -19.74
CA THR A 433 6.66 13.42 -19.54
C THR A 433 5.80 12.36 -20.23
N GLY A 434 4.74 12.75 -20.93
CA GLY A 434 3.86 11.85 -21.68
C GLY A 434 3.17 10.79 -20.82
N HIS A 435 3.00 9.59 -21.38
CA HIS A 435 2.36 8.45 -20.71
C HIS A 435 3.36 7.41 -20.18
N LEU A 436 4.65 7.70 -20.25
CA LEU A 436 5.71 6.78 -19.82
C LEU A 436 5.58 6.46 -18.32
N ASP A 437 5.84 5.20 -17.96
CA ASP A 437 5.87 4.72 -16.59
C ASP A 437 7.00 3.71 -16.45
N GLN A 438 7.70 3.71 -15.32
CA GLN A 438 8.91 2.91 -15.09
C GLN A 438 9.96 3.10 -16.21
N ALA A 439 10.00 4.31 -16.80
CA ALA A 439 10.88 4.59 -17.92
C ALA A 439 12.25 5.08 -17.43
N PRO A 440 13.37 4.57 -18.00
CA PRO A 440 14.69 5.09 -17.69
C PRO A 440 14.83 6.50 -18.27
N VAL A 441 15.33 7.41 -17.46
CA VAL A 441 15.59 8.81 -17.81
C VAL A 441 16.95 9.24 -17.27
N ASN A 442 17.53 10.30 -17.83
CA ASN A 442 18.73 10.90 -17.27
C ASN A 442 18.39 12.23 -16.60
N VAL A 443 18.97 12.48 -15.45
CA VAL A 443 18.79 13.73 -14.71
C VAL A 443 20.13 14.44 -14.63
N SER A 444 20.18 15.66 -15.16
CA SER A 444 21.34 16.56 -15.02
C SER A 444 21.13 17.44 -13.80
N ILE A 445 21.97 17.24 -12.81
CA ILE A 445 21.95 17.94 -11.53
C ILE A 445 22.98 19.07 -11.59
N THR A 446 22.57 20.31 -11.32
CA THR A 446 23.49 21.42 -11.22
C THR A 446 24.15 21.40 -9.86
N THR A 447 25.42 21.01 -9.80
CA THR A 447 26.19 20.88 -8.56
C THR A 447 26.84 22.19 -8.12
N ALA A 448 27.17 23.05 -9.08
CA ALA A 448 27.71 24.39 -8.83
C ALA A 448 27.32 25.35 -9.96
N SER A 449 27.15 26.62 -9.65
CA SER A 449 26.89 27.65 -10.64
C SER A 449 27.53 28.99 -10.26
N VAL A 450 28.06 29.70 -11.26
CA VAL A 450 28.58 31.06 -11.12
C VAL A 450 27.90 31.96 -12.14
N LYS A 451 27.32 33.06 -11.70
CA LYS A 451 26.48 33.93 -12.57
C LYS A 451 27.26 34.82 -13.51
N ARG A 452 28.46 35.24 -13.18
CA ARG A 452 29.35 36.08 -14.01
C ARG A 452 30.75 35.53 -13.87
N ALA A 453 31.12 34.65 -14.78
CA ALA A 453 32.44 34.07 -14.84
C ALA A 453 33.11 34.48 -16.16
N LEU A 454 34.39 34.79 -16.14
CA LEU A 454 35.19 34.80 -17.34
C LEU A 454 35.41 33.36 -17.77
N VAL A 455 34.98 33.01 -18.97
CA VAL A 455 35.04 31.65 -19.49
C VAL A 455 35.83 31.56 -20.77
N VAL A 456 36.52 30.45 -20.93
CA VAL A 456 37.24 30.10 -22.15
C VAL A 456 36.99 28.64 -22.49
N PRO A 457 37.10 28.20 -23.75
CA PRO A 457 37.12 26.80 -24.08
C PRO A 457 38.28 26.08 -23.38
N VAL A 458 38.06 24.85 -22.90
CA VAL A 458 39.09 24.06 -22.18
C VAL A 458 40.35 23.87 -23.02
N ASN A 459 40.23 23.80 -24.36
CA ASN A 459 41.34 23.68 -25.30
C ASN A 459 42.20 24.95 -25.43
N ALA A 460 41.77 26.10 -24.86
CA ALA A 460 42.60 27.32 -24.78
C ALA A 460 43.62 27.26 -23.64
N LEU A 461 43.51 26.29 -22.71
CA LEU A 461 44.40 26.19 -21.57
C LEU A 461 45.75 25.56 -21.95
N LEU A 462 46.81 26.24 -21.54
CA LEU A 462 48.17 25.76 -21.66
C LEU A 462 48.71 25.35 -20.28
N ALA A 463 49.22 24.12 -20.18
CA ALA A 463 49.89 23.69 -18.95
C ALA A 463 51.30 24.29 -18.85
N LEU A 464 51.63 24.82 -17.67
CA LEU A 464 52.94 25.40 -17.42
C LEU A 464 53.89 24.34 -16.86
N ALA A 465 55.18 24.40 -17.24
CA ALA A 465 56.20 23.43 -16.82
C ALA A 465 56.46 23.40 -15.31
N ASN A 466 56.17 24.52 -14.62
CA ASN A 466 56.29 24.66 -13.16
C ASN A 466 54.96 24.38 -12.41
N GLY A 467 53.98 23.84 -13.09
CA GLY A 467 52.63 23.63 -12.60
C GLY A 467 51.72 24.83 -12.82
N GLY A 468 50.39 24.57 -12.83
CA GLY A 468 49.36 25.56 -13.12
C GLY A 468 49.06 25.69 -14.61
N TYR A 469 48.18 26.67 -14.92
CA TYR A 469 47.67 26.87 -16.28
C TYR A 469 47.85 28.34 -16.71
N ALA A 470 47.94 28.56 -18.01
CA ALA A 470 48.00 29.89 -18.60
C ALA A 470 47.11 29.94 -19.85
N LEU A 471 46.71 31.14 -20.23
CA LEU A 471 46.12 31.48 -21.53
C LEU A 471 47.15 32.24 -22.37
N GLU A 472 47.20 31.95 -23.65
CA GLU A 472 47.98 32.77 -24.58
C GLU A 472 47.10 33.89 -25.13
N GLU A 473 47.28 35.09 -24.57
CA GLU A 473 46.56 36.31 -24.95
C GLU A 473 47.21 36.98 -26.17
N ILE A 474 46.37 37.41 -27.10
CA ILE A 474 46.79 38.22 -28.26
C ILE A 474 46.49 39.68 -27.97
N GLY A 475 47.54 40.44 -27.65
CA GLY A 475 47.49 41.85 -27.36
C GLY A 475 47.34 42.76 -28.61
N ALA A 476 47.36 44.07 -28.37
CA ALA A 476 47.36 45.07 -29.44
C ALA A 476 48.58 44.88 -30.34
N GLY A 477 48.37 44.85 -31.67
CA GLY A 477 49.44 44.66 -32.65
C GLY A 477 49.84 43.18 -32.89
N GLY A 478 49.12 42.22 -32.33
CA GLY A 478 49.38 40.79 -32.56
C GLY A 478 50.47 40.19 -31.65
N ALA A 479 50.86 40.88 -30.59
CA ALA A 479 51.82 40.35 -29.63
C ALA A 479 51.18 39.25 -28.75
N HIS A 480 51.86 38.09 -28.62
CA HIS A 480 51.42 36.96 -27.81
C HIS A 480 52.00 37.08 -26.40
N ARG A 481 51.17 36.88 -25.39
CA ARG A 481 51.56 36.92 -23.97
C ARG A 481 50.90 35.75 -23.22
N LEU A 482 51.70 35.04 -22.44
CA LEU A 482 51.18 34.03 -21.52
C LEU A 482 50.69 34.71 -20.25
N VAL A 483 49.45 34.51 -19.91
CA VAL A 483 48.78 34.98 -18.69
C VAL A 483 48.45 33.78 -17.82
N ALA A 484 49.08 33.73 -16.65
CA ALA A 484 48.78 32.67 -15.67
C ALA A 484 47.33 32.82 -15.17
N VAL A 485 46.61 31.69 -15.07
CA VAL A 485 45.22 31.64 -14.67
C VAL A 485 45.00 30.57 -13.62
N ASP A 486 44.10 30.86 -12.68
CA ASP A 486 43.51 29.88 -11.79
C ASP A 486 42.21 29.41 -12.40
N LEU A 487 41.99 28.07 -12.35
CA LEU A 487 40.79 27.44 -12.89
C LEU A 487 39.73 27.39 -11.81
N GLY A 488 38.51 27.74 -12.18
CA GLY A 488 37.32 27.59 -11.35
C GLY A 488 36.43 26.43 -11.82
N LEU A 489 35.17 26.75 -12.04
CA LEU A 489 34.15 25.78 -12.45
C LEU A 489 34.36 25.31 -13.89
N PHE A 490 34.17 24.00 -14.11
CA PHE A 490 34.14 23.41 -15.45
C PHE A 490 32.68 23.14 -15.86
N ASP A 491 32.39 23.42 -17.12
CA ASP A 491 31.17 23.03 -17.80
C ASP A 491 31.52 21.99 -18.87
N ASP A 492 31.29 20.72 -18.52
CA ASP A 492 31.64 19.61 -19.39
C ASP A 492 30.73 19.51 -20.62
N GLN A 493 29.51 20.09 -20.57
CA GLN A 493 28.58 20.07 -21.70
C GLN A 493 28.98 21.05 -22.79
N ASP A 494 29.37 22.26 -22.40
CA ASP A 494 29.80 23.32 -23.34
C ASP A 494 31.32 23.30 -23.61
N GLY A 495 32.08 22.46 -22.89
CA GLY A 495 33.53 22.39 -22.98
C GLY A 495 34.22 23.68 -22.52
N LEU A 496 33.64 24.39 -21.56
CA LEU A 496 34.08 25.66 -21.04
C LEU A 496 34.64 25.58 -19.63
N VAL A 497 35.56 26.46 -19.29
CA VAL A 497 36.12 26.55 -17.95
C VAL A 497 36.15 28.01 -17.49
N GLN A 498 35.80 28.20 -16.22
CA GLN A 498 35.98 29.49 -15.54
C GLN A 498 37.45 29.72 -15.31
N VAL A 499 37.91 30.94 -15.69
CA VAL A 499 39.30 31.39 -15.45
C VAL A 499 39.30 32.66 -14.62
N THR A 500 40.25 32.74 -13.70
CA THR A 500 40.55 33.95 -12.93
C THR A 500 42.03 34.25 -13.02
N GLY A 501 42.38 35.51 -13.16
CA GLY A 501 43.79 35.93 -13.29
C GLY A 501 43.93 37.44 -13.34
N SER A 502 45.10 37.91 -12.98
CA SER A 502 45.39 39.38 -13.02
C SER A 502 45.44 39.88 -14.47
N GLY A 503 44.59 40.85 -14.77
CA GLY A 503 44.55 41.51 -16.09
C GLY A 503 43.68 40.83 -17.13
N LEU A 504 42.90 39.79 -16.74
CA LEU A 504 41.90 39.18 -17.61
C LEU A 504 40.62 40.03 -17.64
N ALA A 505 40.06 40.20 -18.81
CA ALA A 505 38.77 40.85 -19.01
C ALA A 505 38.00 40.23 -20.16
N ALA A 506 36.67 40.36 -20.11
CA ALA A 506 35.83 39.91 -21.22
C ALA A 506 36.18 40.67 -22.52
N GLY A 507 36.15 39.95 -23.63
CA GLY A 507 36.47 40.46 -24.95
C GLY A 507 37.95 40.33 -25.36
N GLN A 508 38.89 40.02 -24.45
CA GLN A 508 40.27 39.71 -24.79
C GLN A 508 40.33 38.46 -25.68
N ARG A 509 41.31 38.49 -26.63
CA ARG A 509 41.50 37.38 -27.58
C ARG A 509 42.52 36.38 -27.03
N VAL A 510 42.20 35.11 -27.08
CA VAL A 510 43.09 34.02 -26.68
C VAL A 510 43.25 33.00 -27.81
N VAL A 511 44.40 32.36 -27.84
CA VAL A 511 44.73 31.33 -28.82
C VAL A 511 44.06 30.03 -28.44
N VAL A 512 43.49 29.35 -29.43
CA VAL A 512 42.95 27.97 -29.32
C VAL A 512 43.53 27.14 -30.46
N PRO A 513 43.69 25.82 -30.32
CA PRO A 513 43.96 24.93 -31.45
C PRO A 513 42.84 25.09 -32.48
N SER A 514 43.14 25.24 -33.75
CA SER A 514 42.13 25.17 -34.82
C SER A 514 41.77 23.71 -35.04
N GLU A 515 40.48 23.39 -35.11
CA GLU A 515 39.98 22.10 -35.54
C GLU A 515 40.30 21.82 -37.01
#